data_53a569d46cf956ef93b46a6780ea270d
#
_entry.id   53a569d46cf956ef93b46a6780ea270d
#
_cell.length_a   1.000
_cell.length_b   1.000
_cell.length_c   1.000
_cell.angle_alpha   90.00
_cell.angle_beta   90.00
_cell.angle_gamma   90.00
#
_symmetry.space_group_name_H-M   'P 1'
#
loop_
_entity.id
_entity.type
_entity.pdbx_description
1 polymer ?
#
loop_
_entity_poly.entity_id
_entity_poly.type
_entity_poly.pdbx_seq_one_letter_code
_entity_poly.pdbx_strand_id
1 'polypeptide(L)' 'MREKKPRLIITFHTTTAAMGMEIACGRVGLPGRLIPVPREITAGCGMAWSAPPEARADLEAFVRQEAIVTDGWYELIV' A
#
# COMPACT_ATOMS: atom_id res chain seq x y z
N MET A 1 -14.71 -11.30 14.65
CA MET A 1 -15.09 -10.90 13.30
C MET A 1 -14.47 -9.54 12.98
N ARG A 2 -13.86 -9.41 11.80
CA ARG A 2 -13.18 -8.17 11.44
C ARG A 2 -14.18 -7.16 10.89
N GLU A 3 -14.16 -5.95 11.43
CA GLU A 3 -14.93 -4.86 10.88
C GLU A 3 -14.32 -4.35 9.59
N LYS A 4 -15.16 -4.07 8.60
CA LYS A 4 -14.71 -3.46 7.36
C LYS A 4 -14.54 -1.97 7.58
N LYS A 5 -13.41 -1.45 7.13
CA LYS A 5 -13.06 -0.03 7.28
C LYS A 5 -12.55 0.52 5.96
N PRO A 6 -12.67 1.83 5.74
CA PRO A 6 -12.00 2.45 4.61
C PRO A 6 -10.50 2.28 4.73
N ARG A 7 -9.86 1.82 3.66
CA ARG A 7 -8.42 1.63 3.63
C ARG A 7 -7.86 2.15 2.32
N LEU A 8 -6.67 2.74 2.40
CA LEU A 8 -5.90 3.07 1.22
C LEU A 8 -5.14 1.82 0.81
N ILE A 9 -5.29 1.43 -0.45
CA ILE A 9 -4.63 0.23 -0.98
C ILE A 9 -3.70 0.66 -2.10
N ILE A 10 -2.42 0.33 -1.98
CA ILE A 10 -1.42 0.64 -2.99
C ILE A 10 -0.95 -0.67 -3.59
N THR A 11 -1.06 -0.80 -4.92
CA THR A 11 -0.59 -2.00 -5.60
C THR A 11 0.76 -1.74 -6.26
N PHE A 12 1.47 -2.82 -6.54
CA PHE A 12 2.82 -2.75 -7.08
C PHE A 12 2.95 -3.68 -8.29
N HIS A 13 3.83 -3.33 -9.22
CA HIS A 13 4.08 -4.17 -10.39
C HIS A 13 4.89 -5.41 -10.03
N THR A 14 5.72 -5.33 -8.99
CA THR A 14 6.61 -6.44 -8.61
C THR A 14 6.57 -6.68 -7.12
N THR A 15 6.87 -7.91 -6.73
CA THR A 15 7.00 -8.27 -5.32
C THR A 15 8.16 -7.52 -4.68
N THR A 16 9.24 -7.29 -5.43
CA THR A 16 10.39 -6.54 -4.93
C THR A 16 9.99 -5.13 -4.51
N ALA A 17 9.16 -4.45 -5.32
CA ALA A 17 8.69 -3.11 -4.97
C ALA A 17 7.82 -3.14 -3.72
N ALA A 18 6.95 -4.14 -3.60
CA ALA A 18 6.08 -4.30 -2.42
C ALA A 18 6.92 -4.50 -1.15
N MET A 19 7.92 -5.34 -1.21
CA MET A 19 8.81 -5.59 -0.07
C MET A 19 9.63 -4.36 0.27
N GLY A 20 10.07 -3.62 -0.75
CA GLY A 20 10.78 -2.36 -0.56
C GLY A 20 9.94 -1.34 0.18
N MET A 21 8.65 -1.28 -0.14
CA MET A 21 7.70 -0.41 0.57
C MET A 21 7.62 -0.77 2.04
N GLU A 22 7.53 -2.05 2.36
CA GLU A 22 7.45 -2.51 3.74
C GLU A 22 8.69 -2.11 4.53
N ILE A 23 9.86 -2.35 3.96
CA ILE A 23 11.13 -2.00 4.63
C ILE A 23 11.23 -0.50 4.82
N ALA A 24 10.96 0.27 3.79
CA ALA A 24 11.11 1.73 3.84
C ALA A 24 10.13 2.36 4.84
N CYS A 25 8.88 1.95 4.82
CA CYS A 25 7.88 2.46 5.75
C CYS A 25 8.22 2.08 7.19
N GLY A 26 8.74 0.88 7.40
CA GLY A 26 9.17 0.44 8.72
C GLY A 26 10.28 1.29 9.32
N ARG A 27 11.20 1.78 8.48
CA ARG A 27 12.30 2.63 8.95
C ARG A 27 11.82 3.96 9.49
N VAL A 28 10.80 4.53 8.89
CA VAL A 28 10.35 5.88 9.25
C VAL A 28 9.05 5.87 10.05
N GLY A 29 8.48 4.70 10.29
CA GLY A 29 7.27 4.59 11.10
C GLY A 29 6.01 5.01 10.39
N LEU A 30 5.96 4.97 9.06
CA LEU A 30 4.72 5.25 8.34
C LEU A 30 3.75 4.08 8.51
N PRO A 31 2.45 4.39 8.64
CA PRO A 31 1.47 3.35 8.95
C PRO A 31 1.16 2.45 7.76
N GLY A 32 0.77 1.22 8.05
CA GLY A 32 0.34 0.29 7.04
C GLY A 32 1.02 -1.06 7.17
N ARG A 33 0.65 -1.97 6.26
CA ARG A 33 1.25 -3.30 6.20
C ARG A 33 0.98 -3.92 4.84
N LEU A 34 1.79 -4.91 4.46
CA LEU A 34 1.52 -5.70 3.26
C LEU A 34 0.37 -6.66 3.51
N ILE A 35 -0.50 -6.75 2.53
CA ILE A 35 -1.63 -7.69 2.53
C ILE A 35 -1.71 -8.34 1.14
N PRO A 36 -2.40 -9.48 1.02
CA PRO A 36 -2.76 -9.97 -0.30
C PRO A 36 -3.67 -8.94 -0.98
N VAL A 37 -3.51 -8.75 -2.28
CA VAL A 37 -4.32 -7.77 -2.99
C VAL A 37 -5.81 -8.15 -2.86
N PRO A 38 -6.69 -7.18 -2.54
CA PRO A 38 -8.12 -7.49 -2.42
C PRO A 38 -8.70 -7.98 -3.75
N ARG A 39 -9.72 -8.84 -3.65
CA ARG A 39 -10.31 -9.45 -4.84
C ARG A 39 -10.93 -8.43 -5.79
N GLU A 40 -11.29 -7.24 -5.29
CA GLU A 40 -11.82 -6.15 -6.10
C GLU A 40 -10.79 -5.58 -7.06
N ILE A 41 -9.51 -5.83 -6.81
CA ILE A 41 -8.40 -5.33 -7.62
C ILE A 41 -7.76 -6.51 -8.32
N THR A 42 -7.65 -6.43 -9.64
CA THR A 42 -7.09 -7.54 -10.43
C THR A 42 -5.68 -7.27 -10.93
N ALA A 43 -5.12 -6.12 -10.58
CA ALA A 43 -3.79 -5.71 -11.05
C ALA A 43 -2.72 -6.00 -10.01
N GLY A 44 -1.46 -5.94 -10.45
CA GLY A 44 -0.33 -5.97 -9.55
C GLY A 44 0.28 -7.35 -9.37
N CYS A 45 1.21 -7.44 -8.41
CA CYS A 45 2.00 -8.63 -8.16
C CYS A 45 1.35 -9.60 -7.16
N GLY A 46 0.13 -9.32 -6.74
CA GLY A 46 -0.57 -10.13 -5.74
C GLY A 46 -0.44 -9.61 -4.31
N MET A 47 0.43 -8.64 -4.08
CA MET A 47 0.60 -8.01 -2.78
C MET A 47 0.29 -6.54 -2.87
N ALA A 48 -0.24 -5.97 -1.78
CA ALA A 48 -0.58 -4.57 -1.70
C ALA A 48 -0.23 -4.01 -0.34
N TRP A 49 -0.08 -2.68 -0.27
CA TRP A 49 0.13 -1.98 1.00
C TRP A 49 -1.21 -1.42 1.45
N SER A 50 -1.63 -1.78 2.65
CA SER A 50 -2.87 -1.30 3.24
C SER A 50 -2.56 -0.30 4.33
N ALA A 51 -3.15 0.89 4.24
CA ALA A 51 -2.90 1.97 5.19
C ALA A 51 -4.18 2.74 5.48
N PRO A 52 -4.20 3.54 6.57
CA PRO A 52 -5.34 4.44 6.80
C PRO A 52 -5.44 5.45 5.65
N PRO A 53 -6.66 5.80 5.22
CA PRO A 53 -6.81 6.77 4.11
C PRO A 53 -6.19 8.14 4.40
N GLU A 54 -6.17 8.55 5.66
CA GLU A 54 -5.59 9.84 6.04
C GLU A 54 -4.08 9.88 5.87
N ALA A 55 -3.42 8.74 5.71
CA ALA A 55 -1.98 8.68 5.46
C ALA A 55 -1.62 8.89 4.00
N ARG A 56 -2.61 9.06 3.11
CA ARG A 56 -2.36 9.11 1.67
C ARG A 56 -1.36 10.17 1.26
N ALA A 57 -1.52 11.40 1.74
CA ALA A 57 -0.62 12.49 1.36
C ALA A 57 0.82 12.20 1.77
N ASP A 58 1.01 11.68 2.99
CA ASP A 58 2.34 11.33 3.47
C ASP A 58 2.94 10.20 2.66
N LEU A 59 2.14 9.20 2.33
CA LEU A 59 2.62 8.06 1.54
C LEU A 59 2.93 8.45 0.10
N GLU A 60 2.12 9.34 -0.50
CA GLU A 60 2.41 9.83 -1.84
C GLU A 60 3.76 10.56 -1.89
N ALA A 61 4.00 11.42 -0.92
CA ALA A 61 5.27 12.13 -0.84
C ALA A 61 6.43 11.15 -0.60
N PHE A 62 6.21 10.16 0.26
CA PHE A 62 7.25 9.21 0.63
C PHE A 62 7.65 8.31 -0.54
N VAL A 63 6.68 7.77 -1.29
CA VAL A 63 7.02 6.90 -2.42
C VAL A 63 7.76 7.68 -3.51
N ARG A 64 7.44 8.96 -3.68
CA ARG A 64 8.15 9.82 -4.63
C ARG A 64 9.57 10.06 -4.16
N GLN A 65 9.75 10.35 -2.88
CA GLN A 65 11.07 10.61 -2.29
C GLN A 65 11.96 9.37 -2.38
N GLU A 66 11.40 8.19 -2.11
CA GLU A 66 12.15 6.93 -2.09
C GLU A 66 12.20 6.26 -3.46
N ALA A 67 11.60 6.86 -4.47
CA ALA A 67 11.54 6.32 -5.83
C ALA A 67 10.94 4.91 -5.87
N ILE A 68 9.93 4.66 -5.04
CA ILE A 68 9.23 3.38 -5.04
C ILE A 68 8.20 3.39 -6.17
N VAL A 69 8.28 2.41 -7.06
CA VAL A 69 7.37 2.31 -8.20
C VAL A 69 6.08 1.62 -7.75
N THR A 70 4.96 2.31 -7.90
CA THR A 70 3.65 1.76 -7.57
C THR A 70 2.85 1.54 -8.85
N ASP A 71 1.84 0.64 -8.76
CA ASP A 71 0.96 0.33 -9.90
C ASP A 71 -0.31 1.17 -9.83
N GLY A 72 -1.01 1.11 -8.69
CA GLY A 72 -2.26 1.85 -8.54
C GLY A 72 -2.54 2.20 -7.10
N TRP A 73 -3.42 3.18 -6.91
CA TRP A 73 -3.82 3.68 -5.61
C TRP A 73 -5.35 3.62 -5.54
N TYR A 74 -5.88 2.96 -4.52
CA TYR A 74 -7.31 2.71 -4.39
C TYR A 74 -7.75 3.02 -2.97
N GLU A 75 -9.00 3.43 -2.81
CA GLU A 75 -9.60 3.54 -1.49
C GLU A 75 -10.79 2.58 -1.47
N LEU A 76 -10.68 1.57 -0.63
CA LEU A 76 -11.66 0.50 -0.54
C LEU A 76 -12.12 0.31 0.90
N ILE A 77 -13.29 -0.26 1.05
CA ILE A 77 -13.78 -0.70 2.35
C ILE A 77 -13.51 -2.19 2.45
N VAL A 78 -12.53 -2.52 3.25
CA VAL A 78 -12.09 -3.92 3.38
C VAL A 78 -11.85 -4.31 4.83
#